data_e64cb93ceb5282f3a87ed97f461910aa
#
_entry.id   e64cb93ceb5282f3a87ed97f461910aa
#
_cell.length_a   1.000
_cell.length_b   1.000
_cell.length_c   1.000
_cell.angle_alpha   90.00
_cell.angle_beta   90.00
_cell.angle_gamma   90.00
#
_symmetry.space_group_name_H-M   'P 1'
#
loop_
_entity.id
_entity.type
_entity.pdbx_description
1 polymer ?
#
loop_
_entity_poly.entity_id
_entity_poly.type
_entity_poly.pdbx_seq_one_letter_code
_entity_poly.pdbx_strand_id
1 'polypeptide(L)'
;MYVIREVLNCKPGKVRQMVEKFRSISMALKEMGQEPLRVLTDVTGEPYWTIVAEAKVEKIDDFFAMEHNLMTNETLRQTMADYHDLVDRGRREIYRLES
;
A
#
# COMPACT_ATOMS: atom_id res chain seq x y z
N MET A 1 14.49 3.68 -11.82
CA MET A 1 13.12 3.44 -11.37
C MET A 1 13.09 2.36 -10.31
N TYR A 2 12.27 2.55 -9.31
CA TYR A 2 12.15 1.62 -8.18
C TYR A 2 10.71 1.16 -8.03
N VAL A 3 10.54 -0.07 -7.57
CA VAL A 3 9.25 -0.66 -7.24
C VAL A 3 9.24 -0.87 -5.73
N ILE A 4 8.25 -0.30 -5.06
CA ILE A 4 8.09 -0.41 -3.62
C ILE A 4 6.84 -1.22 -3.34
N ARG A 5 6.99 -2.24 -2.51
CA ARG A 5 5.90 -3.13 -2.13
C ARG A 5 5.69 -3.10 -0.63
N GLU A 6 4.48 -2.76 -0.21
CA GLU A 6 4.04 -3.00 1.16
C GLU A 6 3.35 -4.34 1.17
N VAL A 7 3.93 -5.30 1.87
CA VAL A 7 3.37 -6.65 1.97
C VAL A 7 2.79 -6.81 3.37
N LEU A 8 1.48 -6.93 3.45
CA LEU A 8 0.78 -7.03 4.73
C LEU A 8 0.10 -8.39 4.84
N ASN A 9 0.32 -9.05 5.98
CA ASN A 9 -0.36 -10.29 6.31
C ASN A 9 -1.54 -9.95 7.21
N CYS A 10 -2.73 -10.04 6.67
CA CYS A 10 -3.95 -9.66 7.36
C CYS A 10 -4.45 -10.79 8.25
N LYS A 11 -5.28 -10.43 9.21
CA LYS A 11 -6.03 -11.41 9.97
C LYS A 11 -7.05 -12.11 9.07
N PRO A 12 -7.41 -13.37 9.36
CA PRO A 12 -8.37 -14.10 8.53
C PRO A 12 -9.65 -13.30 8.30
N GLY A 13 -10.06 -13.23 7.03
CA GLY A 13 -11.28 -12.53 6.64
C GLY A 13 -11.18 -11.01 6.57
N LYS A 14 -10.00 -10.42 6.80
CA LYS A 14 -9.84 -8.96 6.85
C LYS A 14 -9.21 -8.35 5.61
N VAL A 15 -8.84 -9.17 4.62
CA VAL A 15 -8.17 -8.67 3.41
C VAL A 15 -9.05 -7.67 2.65
N ARG A 16 -10.34 -7.94 2.53
CA ARG A 16 -11.24 -7.08 1.76
C ARG A 16 -11.31 -5.66 2.33
N GLN A 17 -11.30 -5.54 3.64
CA GLN A 17 -11.28 -4.23 4.30
C GLN A 17 -9.99 -3.48 3.99
N MET A 18 -8.85 -4.18 3.96
CA MET A 18 -7.57 -3.57 3.58
C MET A 18 -7.54 -3.17 2.12
N VAL A 19 -8.13 -3.96 1.22
CA VAL A 19 -8.24 -3.60 -0.19
C VAL A 19 -8.97 -2.25 -0.33
N GLU A 20 -10.06 -2.06 0.39
CA GLU A 20 -10.80 -0.81 0.33
C GLU A 20 -10.00 0.38 0.85
N LYS A 21 -9.19 0.18 1.90
CA LYS A 21 -8.30 1.22 2.41
C LYS A 21 -7.26 1.62 1.35
N PHE A 22 -6.63 0.65 0.71
CA PHE A 22 -5.65 0.93 -0.34
C PHE A 22 -6.29 1.55 -1.58
N ARG A 23 -7.54 1.20 -1.89
CA ARG A 23 -8.26 1.87 -2.97
C ARG A 23 -8.46 3.35 -2.68
N SER A 24 -8.78 3.70 -1.45
CA SER A 24 -8.90 5.10 -1.03
C SER A 24 -7.58 5.85 -1.20
N ILE A 25 -6.47 5.22 -0.82
CA ILE A 25 -5.15 5.81 -1.01
C ILE A 25 -4.85 5.99 -2.49
N SER A 26 -5.14 4.98 -3.30
CA SER A 26 -4.92 5.02 -4.74
C SER A 26 -5.69 6.16 -5.41
N MET A 27 -6.94 6.35 -5.00
CA MET A 27 -7.76 7.45 -5.51
C MET A 27 -7.18 8.80 -5.13
N ALA A 28 -6.71 8.94 -3.90
CA ALA A 28 -6.07 10.18 -3.46
C ALA A 28 -4.79 10.47 -4.25
N LEU A 29 -3.99 9.45 -4.51
CA LEU A 29 -2.78 9.60 -5.33
C LEU A 29 -3.13 10.07 -6.74
N LYS A 30 -4.16 9.49 -7.33
CA LYS A 30 -4.60 9.86 -8.66
C LYS A 30 -5.05 11.32 -8.70
N GLU A 31 -5.79 11.77 -7.69
CA GLU A 31 -6.21 13.16 -7.57
C GLU A 31 -5.03 14.12 -7.41
N MET A 32 -3.94 13.65 -6.84
CA MET A 32 -2.71 14.42 -6.69
C MET A 32 -1.82 14.39 -7.93
N GLY A 33 -2.27 13.75 -9.02
CA GLY A 33 -1.51 13.59 -10.23
C GLY A 33 -0.44 12.53 -10.17
N GLN A 34 -0.49 11.66 -9.16
CA GLN A 34 0.44 10.54 -9.00
C GLN A 34 -0.13 9.27 -9.60
N GLU A 35 0.74 8.32 -9.91
CA GLU A 35 0.32 7.01 -10.35
C GLU A 35 -0.40 6.28 -9.20
N PRO A 36 -1.56 5.65 -9.47
CA PRO A 36 -2.23 4.88 -8.43
C PRO A 36 -1.44 3.64 -8.06
N LEU A 37 -1.67 3.13 -6.86
CA LEU A 37 -1.07 1.89 -6.41
C LEU A 37 -1.66 0.70 -7.17
N ARG A 38 -0.84 -0.32 -7.37
CA ARG A 38 -1.34 -1.64 -7.75
C ARG A 38 -1.61 -2.40 -6.46
N VAL A 39 -2.78 -2.98 -6.37
CA VAL A 39 -3.18 -3.73 -5.18
C VAL A 39 -3.39 -5.18 -5.58
N LEU A 40 -2.66 -6.08 -4.92
CA LEU A 40 -2.68 -7.51 -5.22
C LEU A 40 -3.10 -8.26 -3.96
N THR A 41 -3.85 -9.34 -4.16
CA THR A 41 -4.19 -10.25 -3.07
C THR A 41 -3.77 -11.66 -3.45
N ASP A 42 -3.50 -12.50 -2.47
CA ASP A 42 -3.06 -13.87 -2.74
C ASP A 42 -4.17 -14.69 -3.38
N VAL A 43 -3.79 -15.45 -4.40
CA VAL A 43 -4.62 -16.51 -4.98
C VAL A 43 -4.11 -17.85 -4.46
N THR A 44 -2.80 -18.04 -4.53
CA THR A 44 -2.10 -19.15 -3.89
C THR A 44 -0.81 -18.60 -3.28
N GLY A 45 -0.34 -19.22 -2.23
CA GLY A 45 0.91 -18.84 -1.61
C GLY A 45 0.83 -18.90 -0.10
N GLU A 46 1.94 -18.59 0.53
CA GLU A 46 2.06 -18.56 1.98
C GLU A 46 2.71 -17.25 2.40
N PRO A 47 2.18 -16.65 3.47
CA PRO A 47 0.94 -17.03 4.19
C PRO A 47 -0.33 -16.59 3.46
N TYR A 48 -1.44 -17.19 3.84
CA TYR A 48 -2.76 -16.77 3.37
C TYR A 48 -3.10 -15.36 3.87
N TRP A 49 -4.10 -14.74 3.26
CA TRP A 49 -4.62 -13.42 3.65
C TRP A 49 -3.58 -12.32 3.45
N THR A 50 -2.82 -12.42 2.37
CA THR A 50 -1.78 -11.44 2.04
C THR A 50 -2.32 -10.39 1.09
N ILE A 51 -1.98 -9.13 1.35
CA ILE A 51 -2.23 -8.03 0.44
C ILE A 51 -0.91 -7.33 0.14
N VAL A 52 -0.72 -6.95 -1.11
CA VAL A 52 0.46 -6.20 -1.55
C VAL A 52 -0.01 -4.90 -2.20
N ALA A 53 0.53 -3.80 -1.72
CA ALA A 53 0.35 -2.50 -2.36
C ALA A 53 1.68 -2.13 -3.02
N GLU A 54 1.65 -1.92 -4.33
CA GLU A 54 2.86 -1.70 -5.13
C GLU A 54 2.85 -0.32 -5.75
N ALA A 55 3.95 0.41 -5.58
CA ALA A 55 4.16 1.73 -6.17
C ALA A 55 5.41 1.73 -7.03
N LYS A 56 5.39 2.50 -8.12
CA LYS A 56 6.58 2.77 -8.94
C LYS A 56 6.98 4.22 -8.78
N VAL A 57 8.27 4.48 -8.58
CA VAL A 57 8.80 5.83 -8.46
C VAL A 57 10.13 5.93 -9.18
N GLU A 58 10.45 7.12 -9.69
CA GLU A 58 11.74 7.40 -10.33
C GLU A 58 12.86 7.39 -9.30
N LYS A 59 12.62 8.04 -8.15
CA LYS A 59 13.59 8.18 -7.06
C LYS A 59 12.95 7.74 -5.76
N ILE A 60 13.76 7.14 -4.89
CA ILE A 60 13.27 6.68 -3.57
C ILE A 60 12.75 7.86 -2.75
N ASP A 61 13.41 9.02 -2.83
CA ASP A 61 12.99 10.21 -2.11
C ASP A 61 11.58 10.66 -2.52
N ASP A 62 11.20 10.44 -3.77
CA ASP A 62 9.85 10.76 -4.25
C ASP A 62 8.80 9.92 -3.50
N PHE A 63 9.13 8.67 -3.23
CA PHE A 63 8.23 7.80 -2.47
C PHE A 63 8.05 8.31 -1.04
N PHE A 64 9.13 8.69 -0.37
CA PHE A 64 9.03 9.19 1.00
C PHE A 64 8.28 10.51 1.07
N ALA A 65 8.47 11.38 0.10
CA ALA A 65 7.72 12.63 0.00
C ALA A 65 6.22 12.36 -0.20
N MET A 66 5.89 11.41 -1.06
CA MET A 66 4.50 10.99 -1.32
C MET A 66 3.88 10.43 -0.04
N GLU A 67 4.59 9.55 0.65
CA GLU A 67 4.11 8.94 1.90
C GLU A 67 3.84 10.00 2.96
N HIS A 68 4.76 10.96 3.10
CA HIS A 68 4.59 12.08 4.03
C HIS A 68 3.32 12.88 3.68
N ASN A 69 3.12 13.19 2.40
CA ASN A 69 1.95 13.95 1.95
C ASN A 69 0.64 13.21 2.23
N LEU A 70 0.65 11.89 2.03
CA LEU A 70 -0.53 11.07 2.37
C LEU A 70 -0.82 11.11 3.87
N MET A 71 0.21 11.03 4.70
CA MET A 71 0.04 11.01 6.15
C MET A 71 -0.43 12.36 6.71
N THR A 72 -0.24 13.46 5.98
CA THR A 72 -0.76 14.77 6.38
C THR A 72 -2.20 15.00 5.92
N ASN A 73 -2.73 14.10 5.10
CA ASN A 73 -4.13 14.16 4.65
C ASN A 73 -5.03 13.58 5.74
N GLU A 74 -5.86 14.40 6.35
CA GLU A 74 -6.70 13.99 7.47
C GLU A 74 -7.66 12.86 7.11
N THR A 75 -8.27 12.91 5.94
CA THR A 75 -9.20 11.86 5.49
C THR A 75 -8.50 10.52 5.38
N LEU A 76 -7.29 10.50 4.83
CA LEU A 76 -6.51 9.26 4.70
C LEU A 76 -6.01 8.77 6.03
N ARG A 77 -5.62 9.68 6.93
CA ARG A 77 -5.24 9.29 8.29
C ARG A 77 -6.39 8.59 9.00
N GLN A 78 -7.61 9.13 8.88
CA GLN A 78 -8.81 8.52 9.45
C GLN A 78 -9.11 7.17 8.81
N THR A 79 -8.98 7.08 7.48
CA THR A 79 -9.20 5.83 6.74
C THR A 79 -8.26 4.73 7.23
N MET A 80 -7.00 5.08 7.52
CA MET A 80 -5.99 4.10 7.94
C MET A 80 -5.89 3.92 9.45
N ALA A 81 -6.67 4.65 10.25
CA ALA A 81 -6.50 4.70 11.70
C ALA A 81 -6.61 3.33 12.37
N ASP A 82 -7.44 2.44 11.84
CA ASP A 82 -7.70 1.13 12.43
C ASP A 82 -7.03 -0.03 11.69
N TYR A 83 -6.08 0.26 10.78
CA TYR A 83 -5.50 -0.82 9.98
C TYR A 83 -4.77 -1.86 10.86
N HIS A 84 -4.26 -1.46 12.01
CA HIS A 84 -3.61 -2.38 12.95
C HIS A 84 -4.54 -3.49 13.44
N ASP A 85 -5.85 -3.23 13.45
CA ASP A 85 -6.83 -4.25 13.85
C ASP A 85 -7.03 -5.30 12.76
N LEU A 86 -6.59 -5.01 11.54
CA LEU A 86 -6.80 -5.87 10.38
C LEU A 86 -5.55 -6.65 9.99
N VAL A 87 -4.38 -6.23 10.46
CA VAL A 87 -3.08 -6.73 10.02
C VAL A 87 -2.32 -7.33 11.18
N ASP A 88 -1.76 -8.52 11.00
CA ASP A 88 -0.89 -9.16 11.98
C ASP A 88 0.54 -8.67 11.88
N ARG A 89 1.05 -8.56 10.65
CA ARG A 89 2.43 -8.12 10.41
C ARG A 89 2.57 -7.63 8.98
N GLY A 90 3.65 -6.91 8.74
CA GLY A 90 3.94 -6.41 7.41
C GLY A 90 5.42 -6.23 7.20
N ARG A 91 5.80 -6.04 5.94
CA ARG A 91 7.15 -5.66 5.59
C ARG A 91 7.12 -4.78 4.35
N ARG A 92 8.20 -4.04 4.15
CA ARG A 92 8.41 -3.23 2.95
C ARG A 92 9.56 -3.83 2.15
N GLU A 93 9.33 -3.97 0.85
CA GLU A 93 10.34 -4.41 -0.10
C GLU A 93 10.57 -3.30 -1.10
N ILE A 94 11.82 -3.02 -1.43
CA ILE A 94 12.15 -2.02 -2.44
C ILE A 94 13.06 -2.69 -3.45
N TYR A 95 12.66 -2.66 -4.72
CA TYR A 95 13.41 -3.25 -5.82
C TYR A 95 13.78 -2.19 -6.83
N ARG A 96 14.97 -2.34 -7.42
CA ARG A 96 15.32 -1.55 -8.60
C ARG A 96 14.79 -2.26 -9.83
N LEU A 97 14.13 -1.51 -10.70
CA LEU A 97 13.67 -2.06 -11.97
C LEU A 97 14.87 -2.14 -12.92
N GLU A 98 15.23 -3.36 -13.32
CA GLU A 98 16.40 -3.60 -14.18
C GLU A 98 16.03 -3.62 -15.68
N SER A 99 14.80 -3.94 -16.00
CA SER A 99 14.37 -3.96 -17.41
C SER A 99 12.87 -3.75 -17.57
#